data_82af52f1d28d068d71ca36428bdae993
#
_entry.id   82af52f1d28d068d71ca36428bdae993
#
_cell.length_a   1.000
_cell.length_b   1.000
_cell.length_c   1.000
_cell.angle_alpha   90.00
_cell.angle_beta   90.00
_cell.angle_gamma   90.00
#
_symmetry.space_group_name_H-M   'P 1'
#
loop_
_entity.id
_entity.type
_entity.pdbx_description
1 polymer ?
#
loop_
_entity_poly.entity_id
_entity_poly.type
_entity_poly.pdbx_seq_one_letter_code
_entity_poly.pdbx_strand_id
1 'polypeptide(L)'
;GTWYDEEDIAFFKNSFAKKGHPSVIEVQTKLANIGYKLELSGVQDLQSQFAVRAFQARYTPEHMDGFLDNETNAVIFAIEKKYRQ
;
A
#
# COMPACT_ATOMS: atom_id res chain seq x y z
N GLY A 1 -2.52 17.48 -10.03
CA GLY A 1 -3.55 16.50 -9.86
C GLY A 1 -3.30 15.55 -8.70
N THR A 2 -4.32 14.82 -8.35
CA THR A 2 -4.22 13.84 -7.28
C THR A 2 -3.51 12.58 -7.77
N TRP A 3 -2.73 12.00 -6.88
CA TRP A 3 -1.99 10.78 -7.17
C TRP A 3 -2.89 9.56 -7.20
N TYR A 4 -4.06 9.67 -6.58
CA TYR A 4 -4.97 8.54 -6.41
C TYR A 4 -6.41 9.07 -6.39
N ASP A 5 -7.35 8.14 -6.51
CA ASP A 5 -8.77 8.42 -6.49
C ASP A 5 -9.30 8.09 -5.09
N GLU A 6 -9.91 9.07 -4.43
CA GLU A 6 -10.45 8.87 -3.08
C GLU A 6 -11.56 7.82 -3.05
N GLU A 7 -12.31 7.69 -4.15
CA GLU A 7 -13.32 6.64 -4.24
C GLU A 7 -12.69 5.25 -4.21
N ASP A 8 -11.52 5.09 -4.84
CA ASP A 8 -10.80 3.84 -4.81
C ASP A 8 -10.30 3.53 -3.41
N ILE A 9 -9.81 4.54 -2.69
CA ILE A 9 -9.37 4.35 -1.31
C ILE A 9 -10.54 3.88 -0.45
N ALA A 10 -11.68 4.55 -0.55
CA ALA A 10 -12.88 4.17 0.20
C ALA A 10 -13.31 2.74 -0.14
N PHE A 11 -13.27 2.38 -1.42
CA PHE A 11 -13.62 1.03 -1.86
C PHE A 11 -12.74 -0.02 -1.19
N PHE A 12 -11.41 0.19 -1.23
CA PHE A 12 -10.48 -0.77 -0.65
C PHE A 12 -10.59 -0.82 0.87
N LYS A 13 -10.76 0.33 1.53
CA LYS A 13 -10.97 0.35 2.98
C LYS A 13 -12.19 -0.46 3.38
N ASN A 14 -13.29 -0.29 2.68
CA ASN A 14 -14.50 -1.06 2.93
C ASN A 14 -14.28 -2.55 2.67
N SER A 15 -13.57 -2.88 1.61
CA SER A 15 -13.28 -4.27 1.28
C SER A 15 -12.47 -4.93 2.39
N PHE A 16 -11.42 -4.24 2.87
CA PHE A 16 -10.58 -4.79 3.94
C PHE A 16 -11.34 -4.90 5.26
N ALA A 17 -12.26 -3.97 5.54
CA ALA A 17 -13.07 -4.04 6.74
C ALA A 17 -14.01 -5.25 6.73
N LYS A 18 -14.48 -5.64 5.54
CA LYS A 18 -15.41 -6.78 5.40
C LYS A 18 -14.70 -8.11 5.30
N LYS A 19 -13.60 -8.15 4.55
CA LYS A 19 -12.91 -9.41 4.21
C LYS A 19 -11.61 -9.61 4.98
N GLY A 20 -11.18 -8.63 5.75
CA GLY A 20 -9.88 -8.64 6.41
C GLY A 20 -8.83 -7.95 5.54
N HIS A 21 -7.72 -7.58 6.18
CA HIS A 21 -6.64 -6.89 5.46
C HIS A 21 -5.96 -7.84 4.47
N PRO A 22 -5.31 -7.30 3.42
CA PRO A 22 -4.66 -8.13 2.43
C PRO A 22 -3.43 -8.83 3.03
N SER A 23 -2.98 -9.88 2.37
CA SER A 23 -1.76 -10.58 2.79
C SER A 23 -0.53 -9.70 2.53
N VAL A 24 0.54 -9.96 3.28
CA VAL A 24 1.78 -9.19 3.11
C VAL A 24 2.35 -9.38 1.71
N ILE A 25 2.32 -10.61 1.19
CA ILE A 25 2.84 -10.88 -0.16
C ILE A 25 2.08 -10.08 -1.22
N GLU A 26 0.78 -9.93 -1.04
CA GLU A 26 -0.04 -9.16 -1.98
C GLU A 26 0.34 -7.68 -1.94
N VAL A 27 0.53 -7.13 -0.74
CA VAL A 27 0.95 -5.73 -0.58
C VAL A 27 2.33 -5.53 -1.17
N GLN A 28 3.26 -6.44 -0.90
CA GLN A 28 4.61 -6.37 -1.46
C GLN A 28 4.58 -6.39 -2.99
N THR A 29 3.73 -7.24 -3.56
CA THR A 29 3.56 -7.30 -5.02
C THR A 29 3.07 -5.96 -5.57
N LYS A 30 2.11 -5.34 -4.91
CA LYS A 30 1.61 -4.02 -5.31
C LYS A 30 2.70 -2.96 -5.24
N LEU A 31 3.47 -2.95 -4.16
CA LEU A 31 4.58 -2.00 -4.02
C LEU A 31 5.63 -2.21 -5.11
N ALA A 32 5.96 -3.45 -5.44
CA ALA A 32 6.90 -3.75 -6.51
C ALA A 32 6.35 -3.25 -7.86
N ASN A 33 5.05 -3.41 -8.11
CA ASN A 33 4.42 -2.94 -9.33
C ASN A 33 4.47 -1.41 -9.46
N ILE A 34 4.45 -0.71 -8.34
CA ILE A 34 4.57 0.75 -8.34
C ILE A 34 6.01 1.20 -8.60
N GLY A 35 6.97 0.33 -8.36
CA GLY A 35 8.38 0.61 -8.62
C GLY A 35 9.30 0.53 -7.43
N TYR A 36 8.80 0.13 -6.26
CA TYR A 36 9.66 -0.05 -5.08
C TYR A 36 10.42 -1.36 -5.19
N LYS A 37 11.70 -1.31 -4.84
CA LYS A 37 12.54 -2.50 -4.86
C LYS A 37 12.46 -3.22 -3.53
N LEU A 38 11.91 -4.41 -3.54
CA LEU A 38 11.84 -5.25 -2.35
C LEU A 38 11.64 -6.69 -2.77
N GLU A 39 12.00 -7.61 -1.89
CA GLU A 39 11.76 -9.03 -2.10
C GLU A 39 10.34 -9.36 -1.67
N LEU A 40 9.71 -10.25 -2.43
CA LEU A 40 8.33 -10.70 -2.13
C LEU A 40 8.42 -11.87 -1.15
N SER A 41 8.80 -11.55 0.09
CA SER A 41 9.03 -12.57 1.11
C SER A 41 7.76 -13.07 1.79
N GLY A 42 6.68 -12.29 1.71
CA GLY A 42 5.44 -12.61 2.40
C GLY A 42 5.45 -12.27 3.87
N VAL A 43 6.52 -11.65 4.35
CA VAL A 43 6.69 -11.28 5.75
C VAL A 43 6.96 -9.78 5.82
N GLN A 44 6.46 -9.12 6.87
CA GLN A 44 6.73 -7.71 7.10
C GLN A 44 8.12 -7.55 7.71
N ASP A 45 9.13 -7.90 6.93
CA ASP A 45 10.54 -7.81 7.32
C ASP A 45 11.05 -6.38 7.21
N LEU A 46 12.31 -6.18 7.55
CA LEU A 46 12.89 -4.83 7.62
C LEU A 46 12.86 -4.13 6.26
N GLN A 47 13.18 -4.85 5.19
CA GLN A 47 13.16 -4.25 3.84
C GLN A 47 11.75 -3.85 3.42
N SER A 48 10.73 -4.62 3.84
CA SER A 48 9.33 -4.27 3.59
C SER A 48 8.93 -3.03 4.38
N GLN A 49 9.35 -2.93 5.64
CA GLN A 49 9.05 -1.75 6.46
C GLN A 49 9.66 -0.49 5.86
N PHE A 50 10.87 -0.57 5.35
CA PHE A 50 11.51 0.57 4.68
C PHE A 50 10.74 0.96 3.43
N ALA A 51 10.27 -0.01 2.63
CA ALA A 51 9.49 0.27 1.43
C ALA A 51 8.16 0.94 1.79
N VAL A 52 7.48 0.45 2.83
CA VAL A 52 6.23 1.03 3.29
C VAL A 52 6.45 2.46 3.77
N ARG A 53 7.50 2.72 4.56
CA ARG A 53 7.80 4.06 5.02
C ARG A 53 8.11 5.00 3.86
N ALA A 54 8.86 4.53 2.87
CA ALA A 54 9.15 5.35 1.69
C ALA A 54 7.87 5.69 0.93
N PHE A 55 6.96 4.72 0.81
CA PHE A 55 5.66 4.95 0.20
C PHE A 55 4.87 5.99 1.00
N GLN A 56 4.82 5.84 2.31
CA GLN A 56 4.08 6.76 3.17
C GLN A 56 4.67 8.17 3.09
N ALA A 57 6.00 8.29 3.05
CA ALA A 57 6.65 9.59 2.94
C ALA A 57 6.24 10.34 1.68
N ARG A 58 5.95 9.59 0.61
CA ARG A 58 5.54 10.19 -0.66
C ARG A 58 4.05 10.50 -0.71
N TYR A 59 3.21 9.57 -0.24
CA TYR A 59 1.77 9.65 -0.46
C TYR A 59 0.96 9.99 0.79
N THR A 60 1.44 9.64 1.97
CA THR A 60 0.76 9.93 3.24
C THR A 60 1.77 10.42 4.27
N PRO A 61 2.44 11.57 4.02
CA PRO A 61 3.57 12.01 4.86
C PRO A 61 3.18 12.29 6.32
N GLU A 62 1.92 12.55 6.59
CA GLU A 62 1.43 12.76 7.96
C GLU A 62 1.27 11.46 8.74
N HIS A 63 1.49 10.31 8.09
CA HIS A 63 1.27 9.00 8.68
C HIS A 63 2.39 8.04 8.23
N MET A 64 3.60 8.30 8.74
CA MET A 64 4.82 7.58 8.33
C MET A 64 5.31 6.67 9.45
N ASP A 65 4.59 5.60 9.72
CA ASP A 65 4.97 4.67 10.79
C ASP A 65 5.55 3.34 10.30
N GLY A 66 5.47 3.09 8.99
CA GLY A 66 5.97 1.83 8.42
C GLY A 66 5.05 0.65 8.59
N PHE A 67 3.86 0.86 9.17
CA PHE A 67 2.90 -0.22 9.41
C PHE A 67 1.87 -0.29 8.29
N LEU A 68 1.41 -1.51 8.02
CA LEU A 68 0.39 -1.77 7.01
C LEU A 68 -1.00 -1.79 7.64
N ASP A 69 -1.48 -0.64 8.05
CA ASP A 69 -2.87 -0.53 8.49
C ASP A 69 -3.79 -0.46 7.27
N ASN A 70 -5.10 -0.50 7.50
CA ASN A 70 -6.07 -0.54 6.40
C ASN A 70 -6.00 0.70 5.53
N GLU A 71 -5.71 1.85 6.11
CA GLU A 71 -5.59 3.09 5.34
C GLU A 71 -4.37 3.04 4.41
N THR A 72 -3.22 2.65 4.95
CA THR A 72 -2.00 2.52 4.14
C THR A 72 -2.19 1.48 3.03
N ASN A 73 -2.77 0.33 3.37
CA ASN A 73 -3.05 -0.71 2.38
C ASN A 73 -3.98 -0.20 1.28
N ALA A 74 -5.02 0.55 1.66
CA ALA A 74 -5.97 1.08 0.68
C ALA A 74 -5.30 2.07 -0.28
N VAL A 75 -4.41 2.93 0.24
CA VAL A 75 -3.69 3.88 -0.61
C VAL A 75 -2.74 3.14 -1.55
N ILE A 76 -2.03 2.13 -1.05
CA ILE A 76 -1.14 1.30 -1.89
C ILE A 76 -1.93 0.68 -3.03
N PHE A 77 -3.08 0.08 -2.72
CA PHE A 77 -3.91 -0.57 -3.73
C PHE A 77 -4.47 0.43 -4.74
N ALA A 78 -4.88 1.60 -4.27
CA ALA A 78 -5.42 2.65 -5.15
C ALA A 78 -4.34 3.18 -6.11
N ILE A 79 -3.13 3.42 -5.60
CA ILE A 79 -2.01 3.90 -6.42
C ILE A 79 -1.61 2.83 -7.44
N GLU A 80 -1.51 1.57 -7.01
CA GLU A 80 -1.12 0.47 -7.91
C GLU A 80 -2.17 0.31 -9.02
N LYS A 81 -3.44 0.45 -8.69
CA LYS A 81 -4.50 0.40 -9.70
C LYS A 81 -4.29 1.47 -10.78
N LYS A 82 -3.92 2.67 -10.37
CA LYS A 82 -3.62 3.75 -11.32
C LYS A 82 -2.41 3.41 -12.19
N TYR A 83 -1.40 2.79 -11.62
CA TYR A 83 -0.20 2.40 -12.37
C TYR A 83 -0.50 1.35 -13.44
N ARG A 84 -1.48 0.48 -13.19
CA ARG A 84 -1.86 -0.55 -14.17
C ARG A 84 -2.70 0.00 -15.34
N GLN A 85 -3.26 1.16 -15.14
CA GLN A 85 -4.03 1.82 -16.19
C GLN A 85 -3.12 2.62 -17.11
#